data_03e86da1b544809206c6efe45a2196ce
#
_entry.id   03e86da1b544809206c6efe45a2196ce
#
_cell.length_a   1.000
_cell.length_b   1.000
_cell.length_c   1.000
_cell.angle_alpha   90.00
_cell.angle_beta   90.00
_cell.angle_gamma   90.00
#
_symmetry.space_group_name_H-M   'P 1'
#
loop_
_entity.id
_entity.type
_entity.pdbx_description
1 polymer ?
#
loop_
_entity_poly.entity_id
_entity_poly.type
_entity_poly.pdbx_seq_one_letter_code
_entity_poly.pdbx_strand_id
1 'polypeptide(L)'
;MKDWEKNIRKVVPYTPGEQPKKANIIKLNTNENPYPPSKGVYEAWKNLSIDKLRLYPDPTIGKLTSAIAEFHNISNDEVFVGVGSDDVLAMCFMTFFNSEKPILFPDITYSFYDVWANMLKIKYKQIPLDDNFEIVVDDYSVENGGIIFPNPNAPTGALLPLESVEKIIQNNQDVIVIVDEAYIDFGGVSALELIHKYDNLLVVQTFSKSRSMAGARIGYAMGNKVLIKYLNDVKYSFNSYTLNTMAIELGIKAIEDREYFDETRNKIIKTREWTKAKLKDLGFSFKDSKSNFIFAKHESKKAKDIFEALKEAGIYVRYFSKPERISNYLRITIGTDDEMEKLIGFLQQYLEK
;
A
#
# COMPACT_ATOMS: atom_id res chain seq x y z
N MET A 1 -35.48 -19.01 5.72
CA MET A 1 -34.07 -19.20 5.33
C MET A 1 -33.91 -20.67 4.95
N LYS A 2 -33.42 -20.96 3.75
CA LYS A 2 -33.16 -22.34 3.31
C LYS A 2 -31.95 -22.91 4.06
N ASP A 3 -31.89 -24.22 4.26
CA ASP A 3 -30.84 -24.83 5.08
C ASP A 3 -29.41 -24.56 4.54
N TRP A 4 -29.21 -24.50 3.22
CA TRP A 4 -27.91 -24.16 2.64
C TRP A 4 -27.46 -22.72 2.92
N GLU A 5 -28.38 -21.76 3.16
CA GLU A 5 -28.03 -20.37 3.49
C GLU A 5 -27.33 -20.25 4.84
N LYS A 6 -27.53 -21.22 5.75
CA LYS A 6 -26.87 -21.28 7.06
C LYS A 6 -25.38 -21.60 6.94
N ASN A 7 -25.00 -22.29 5.86
CA ASN A 7 -23.62 -22.75 5.61
C ASN A 7 -22.81 -21.77 4.75
N ILE A 8 -23.38 -20.63 4.33
CA ILE A 8 -22.66 -19.61 3.57
C ILE A 8 -21.81 -18.79 4.53
N ARG A 9 -20.53 -18.60 4.16
CA ARG A 9 -19.64 -17.67 4.87
C ARG A 9 -20.13 -16.23 4.64
N LYS A 10 -20.51 -15.56 5.72
CA LYS A 10 -20.90 -14.15 5.70
C LYS A 10 -19.70 -13.31 6.08
N VAL A 11 -19.37 -12.33 5.26
CA VAL A 11 -18.26 -11.38 5.47
C VAL A 11 -18.76 -9.96 5.24
N VAL A 12 -18.16 -9.00 5.92
CA VAL A 12 -18.31 -7.57 5.60
C VAL A 12 -17.19 -7.22 4.64
N PRO A 13 -17.49 -6.91 3.36
CA PRO A 13 -16.44 -6.66 2.37
C PRO A 13 -15.81 -5.29 2.58
N TYR A 14 -14.57 -5.15 2.11
CA TYR A 14 -13.91 -3.86 1.96
C TYR A 14 -14.72 -2.93 1.03
N THR A 15 -14.77 -1.64 1.38
CA THR A 15 -15.40 -0.62 0.52
C THR A 15 -14.33 0.13 -0.28
N PRO A 16 -14.18 -0.12 -1.59
CA PRO A 16 -13.21 0.55 -2.43
C PRO A 16 -13.41 2.07 -2.47
N GLY A 17 -12.34 2.80 -2.77
CA GLY A 17 -12.43 4.22 -3.11
C GLY A 17 -13.33 4.45 -4.32
N GLU A 18 -14.03 5.58 -4.35
CA GLU A 18 -14.86 5.97 -5.49
C GLU A 18 -14.04 5.99 -6.79
N GLN A 19 -14.58 5.38 -7.84
CA GLN A 19 -14.03 5.41 -9.19
C GLN A 19 -14.92 6.29 -10.06
N PRO A 20 -14.65 7.61 -10.17
CA PRO A 20 -15.47 8.53 -10.94
C PRO A 20 -15.38 8.21 -12.43
N LYS A 21 -16.55 8.26 -13.11
CA LYS A 21 -16.67 8.00 -14.56
C LYS A 21 -16.76 9.26 -15.41
N LYS A 22 -16.70 10.45 -14.79
CA LYS A 22 -16.76 11.74 -15.50
C LYS A 22 -15.46 12.00 -16.25
N ALA A 23 -15.55 12.63 -17.43
CA ALA A 23 -14.37 13.13 -18.14
C ALA A 23 -13.83 14.42 -17.47
N ASN A 24 -12.57 14.73 -17.71
CA ASN A 24 -11.90 15.96 -17.24
C ASN A 24 -11.96 16.17 -15.73
N ILE A 25 -11.69 15.11 -14.97
CA ILE A 25 -11.58 15.15 -13.51
C ILE A 25 -10.11 15.17 -13.07
N ILE A 26 -9.88 15.67 -11.88
CA ILE A 26 -8.62 15.54 -11.15
C ILE A 26 -8.80 14.44 -10.09
N LYS A 27 -8.13 13.30 -10.26
CA LYS A 27 -8.32 12.09 -9.45
C LYS A 27 -7.21 11.92 -8.41
N LEU A 28 -7.46 12.40 -7.19
CA LEU A 28 -6.50 12.39 -6.06
C LEU A 28 -6.99 11.55 -4.86
N ASN A 29 -7.71 10.46 -5.10
CA ASN A 29 -8.40 9.72 -4.02
C ASN A 29 -7.90 8.29 -3.76
N THR A 30 -7.12 7.67 -4.67
CA THR A 30 -6.72 6.25 -4.58
C THR A 30 -5.21 6.02 -4.60
N ASN A 31 -4.42 7.09 -4.41
CA ASN A 31 -2.96 7.04 -4.31
C ASN A 31 -2.28 6.42 -5.54
N GLU A 32 -2.85 6.65 -6.72
CA GLU A 32 -2.25 6.26 -7.99
C GLU A 32 -1.08 7.19 -8.32
N ASN A 33 -0.13 6.69 -9.12
CA ASN A 33 0.95 7.51 -9.65
C ASN A 33 0.40 8.40 -10.76
N PRO A 34 0.65 9.73 -10.77
CA PRO A 34 0.14 10.63 -11.81
C PRO A 34 0.89 10.50 -13.14
N TYR A 35 2.05 9.84 -13.15
CA TYR A 35 2.85 9.63 -14.35
C TYR A 35 2.57 8.24 -14.95
N PRO A 36 2.60 8.09 -16.30
CA PRO A 36 2.39 6.80 -16.95
C PRO A 36 3.53 5.82 -16.62
N PRO A 37 3.38 4.52 -16.93
CA PRO A 37 4.49 3.58 -16.93
C PRO A 37 5.63 4.00 -17.88
N SER A 38 6.84 3.47 -17.66
CA SER A 38 8.02 3.83 -18.44
C SER A 38 7.91 3.47 -19.93
N LYS A 39 8.77 4.07 -20.75
CA LYS A 39 8.85 3.76 -22.18
C LYS A 39 9.14 2.28 -22.43
N GLY A 40 9.97 1.66 -21.58
CA GLY A 40 10.26 0.23 -21.67
C GLY A 40 9.02 -0.65 -21.49
N VAL A 41 8.12 -0.27 -20.57
CA VAL A 41 6.82 -0.94 -20.39
C VAL A 41 5.93 -0.77 -21.61
N TYR A 42 5.87 0.44 -22.18
CA TYR A 42 5.08 0.71 -23.39
C TYR A 42 5.56 -0.11 -24.60
N GLU A 43 6.86 -0.19 -24.84
CA GLU A 43 7.42 -1.01 -25.93
C GLU A 43 7.18 -2.51 -25.70
N ALA A 44 7.32 -2.99 -24.47
CA ALA A 44 6.99 -4.38 -24.14
C ALA A 44 5.52 -4.70 -24.41
N TRP A 45 4.61 -3.79 -24.04
CA TRP A 45 3.17 -3.96 -24.31
C TRP A 45 2.86 -4.03 -25.79
N LYS A 46 3.46 -3.18 -26.63
CA LYS A 46 3.30 -3.24 -28.10
C LYS A 46 3.79 -4.53 -28.74
N ASN A 47 4.86 -5.11 -28.18
CA ASN A 47 5.49 -6.32 -28.70
C ASN A 47 4.93 -7.64 -28.11
N LEU A 48 3.90 -7.55 -27.23
CA LEU A 48 3.24 -8.73 -26.70
C LEU A 48 2.53 -9.50 -27.81
N SER A 49 2.92 -10.78 -27.97
CA SER A 49 2.21 -11.67 -28.89
C SER A 49 0.89 -12.13 -28.28
N ILE A 50 -0.23 -11.83 -28.94
CA ILE A 50 -1.57 -12.26 -28.54
C ILE A 50 -1.67 -13.78 -28.47
N ASP A 51 -0.90 -14.52 -29.28
CA ASP A 51 -0.89 -15.99 -29.31
C ASP A 51 -0.41 -16.61 -27.99
N LYS A 52 0.38 -15.88 -27.20
CA LYS A 52 0.83 -16.33 -25.88
C LYS A 52 -0.34 -16.48 -24.90
N LEU A 53 -1.45 -15.76 -25.11
CA LEU A 53 -2.61 -15.81 -24.19
C LEU A 53 -3.34 -17.15 -24.18
N ARG A 54 -3.14 -18.02 -25.17
CA ARG A 54 -3.67 -19.39 -25.19
C ARG A 54 -2.94 -20.37 -24.27
N LEU A 55 -1.78 -19.96 -23.72
CA LEU A 55 -0.94 -20.77 -22.85
C LEU A 55 -0.99 -20.24 -21.42
N TYR A 56 -0.90 -21.14 -20.45
CA TYR A 56 -0.69 -20.74 -19.07
C TYR A 56 0.65 -19.98 -18.92
N PRO A 57 0.72 -18.96 -18.06
CA PRO A 57 1.98 -18.31 -17.73
C PRO A 57 2.91 -19.25 -16.95
N ASP A 58 4.17 -18.82 -16.78
CA ASP A 58 5.12 -19.51 -15.89
C ASP A 58 4.59 -19.50 -14.44
N PRO A 59 4.27 -20.65 -13.82
CA PRO A 59 3.76 -20.71 -12.46
C PRO A 59 4.79 -20.26 -11.41
N THR A 60 6.09 -20.33 -11.74
CA THR A 60 7.16 -19.89 -10.85
C THR A 60 7.37 -18.38 -10.87
N ILE A 61 6.89 -17.70 -11.94
CA ILE A 61 7.09 -16.26 -12.17
C ILE A 61 8.60 -15.91 -12.20
N GLY A 62 9.45 -16.89 -12.53
CA GLY A 62 10.89 -16.88 -12.27
C GLY A 62 11.62 -15.65 -12.82
N LYS A 63 11.30 -15.20 -14.05
CA LYS A 63 11.94 -14.02 -14.65
C LYS A 63 11.63 -12.72 -13.89
N LEU A 64 10.39 -12.52 -13.47
CA LEU A 64 10.02 -11.33 -12.70
C LEU A 64 10.60 -11.40 -11.28
N THR A 65 10.57 -12.58 -10.65
CA THR A 65 11.21 -12.82 -9.35
C THR A 65 12.69 -12.48 -9.40
N SER A 66 13.41 -12.93 -10.45
CA SER A 66 14.85 -12.60 -10.64
C SER A 66 15.08 -11.11 -10.82
N ALA A 67 14.26 -10.42 -11.61
CA ALA A 67 14.40 -8.98 -11.83
C ALA A 67 14.15 -8.17 -10.52
N ILE A 68 13.20 -8.61 -9.68
CA ILE A 68 12.95 -8.00 -8.36
C ILE A 68 14.13 -8.28 -7.43
N ALA A 69 14.63 -9.51 -7.37
CA ALA A 69 15.76 -9.90 -6.54
C ALA A 69 17.03 -9.10 -6.91
N GLU A 70 17.32 -8.95 -8.20
CA GLU A 70 18.42 -8.14 -8.71
C GLU A 70 18.27 -6.66 -8.35
N PHE A 71 17.05 -6.11 -8.48
CA PHE A 71 16.78 -4.71 -8.11
C PHE A 71 17.11 -4.43 -6.64
N HIS A 72 16.75 -5.37 -5.77
CA HIS A 72 16.93 -5.26 -4.32
C HIS A 72 18.24 -5.87 -3.80
N ASN A 73 19.07 -6.46 -4.68
CA ASN A 73 20.33 -7.12 -4.33
C ASN A 73 20.16 -8.24 -3.28
N ILE A 74 19.15 -9.10 -3.48
CA ILE A 74 18.85 -10.27 -2.66
C ILE A 74 18.73 -11.53 -3.55
N SER A 75 18.58 -12.70 -2.94
CA SER A 75 18.43 -13.97 -3.66
C SER A 75 17.01 -14.19 -4.19
N ASN A 76 16.87 -14.95 -5.28
CA ASN A 76 15.56 -15.28 -5.86
C ASN A 76 14.63 -16.01 -4.89
N ASP A 77 15.18 -16.86 -4.03
CA ASP A 77 14.45 -17.61 -3.01
C ASP A 77 14.04 -16.76 -1.79
N GLU A 78 14.42 -15.49 -1.77
CA GLU A 78 13.99 -14.49 -0.79
C GLU A 78 12.84 -13.59 -1.32
N VAL A 79 12.31 -13.87 -2.52
CA VAL A 79 11.23 -13.08 -3.15
C VAL A 79 10.01 -13.95 -3.45
N PHE A 80 8.84 -13.49 -3.03
CA PHE A 80 7.52 -14.02 -3.39
C PHE A 80 6.75 -12.99 -4.21
N VAL A 81 6.06 -13.40 -5.28
CA VAL A 81 5.28 -12.51 -6.15
C VAL A 81 3.81 -12.93 -6.21
N GLY A 82 2.89 -11.96 -6.08
CA GLY A 82 1.44 -12.15 -6.13
C GLY A 82 0.69 -11.07 -6.91
N VAL A 83 -0.64 -11.19 -6.98
CA VAL A 83 -1.54 -10.31 -7.78
C VAL A 83 -1.83 -9.00 -7.05
N GLY A 84 -0.82 -8.16 -6.89
CA GLY A 84 -0.83 -6.95 -6.06
C GLY A 84 -0.52 -7.28 -4.60
N SER A 85 -0.18 -6.23 -3.82
CA SER A 85 0.10 -6.38 -2.40
C SER A 85 -1.09 -6.93 -1.60
N ASP A 86 -2.33 -6.70 -2.06
CA ASP A 86 -3.53 -7.26 -1.42
C ASP A 86 -3.52 -8.79 -1.44
N ASP A 87 -3.18 -9.41 -2.58
CA ASP A 87 -3.04 -10.86 -2.71
C ASP A 87 -1.87 -11.39 -1.87
N VAL A 88 -0.72 -10.72 -1.95
CA VAL A 88 0.47 -11.06 -1.15
C VAL A 88 0.14 -11.04 0.35
N LEU A 89 -0.50 -9.97 0.84
CA LEU A 89 -0.88 -9.85 2.24
C LEU A 89 -1.94 -10.89 2.65
N ALA A 90 -2.94 -11.16 1.79
CA ALA A 90 -3.92 -12.22 2.05
C ALA A 90 -3.24 -13.60 2.15
N MET A 91 -2.24 -13.90 1.29
CA MET A 91 -1.42 -15.10 1.40
C MET A 91 -0.63 -15.13 2.72
N CYS A 92 -0.06 -13.98 3.15
CA CYS A 92 0.61 -13.87 4.45
C CYS A 92 -0.33 -14.19 5.61
N PHE A 93 -1.56 -13.65 5.59
CA PHE A 93 -2.56 -13.94 6.62
C PHE A 93 -2.89 -15.43 6.69
N MET A 94 -3.08 -16.09 5.53
CA MET A 94 -3.34 -17.53 5.47
C MET A 94 -2.16 -18.38 5.93
N THR A 95 -0.94 -17.93 5.66
CA THR A 95 0.27 -18.70 5.92
C THR A 95 0.73 -18.58 7.37
N PHE A 96 0.77 -17.36 7.93
CA PHE A 96 1.51 -17.10 9.16
C PHE A 96 0.65 -16.84 10.39
N PHE A 97 -0.60 -16.42 10.23
CA PHE A 97 -1.44 -16.01 11.35
C PHE A 97 -2.45 -17.09 11.78
N ASN A 98 -1.92 -18.29 12.12
CA ASN A 98 -2.72 -19.47 12.46
C ASN A 98 -2.67 -19.82 13.97
N SER A 99 -2.17 -18.90 14.79
CA SER A 99 -2.09 -19.06 16.25
C SER A 99 -3.46 -18.76 16.90
N GLU A 100 -3.69 -19.30 18.10
CA GLU A 100 -4.82 -18.92 18.94
C GLU A 100 -4.68 -17.51 19.56
N LYS A 101 -3.46 -16.95 19.56
CA LYS A 101 -3.18 -15.60 20.05
C LYS A 101 -3.59 -14.55 19.01
N PRO A 102 -4.02 -13.35 19.44
CA PRO A 102 -4.43 -12.31 18.52
C PRO A 102 -3.20 -11.73 17.77
N ILE A 103 -3.36 -11.45 16.47
CA ILE A 103 -2.40 -10.62 15.75
C ILE A 103 -2.59 -9.14 16.12
N LEU A 104 -1.53 -8.34 15.98
CA LEU A 104 -1.54 -6.92 16.31
C LEU A 104 -1.37 -6.08 15.04
N PHE A 105 -2.15 -5.00 14.94
CA PHE A 105 -1.99 -3.95 13.93
C PHE A 105 -2.56 -2.62 14.41
N PRO A 106 -2.17 -1.46 13.84
CA PRO A 106 -2.66 -0.15 14.29
C PRO A 106 -4.18 -0.01 14.13
N ASP A 107 -4.84 0.77 14.98
CA ASP A 107 -6.28 1.07 14.92
C ASP A 107 -6.67 1.93 13.71
N ILE A 108 -5.77 2.83 13.29
CA ILE A 108 -5.91 3.66 12.10
C ILE A 108 -4.84 3.24 11.10
N THR A 109 -5.21 2.33 10.20
CA THR A 109 -4.29 1.65 9.29
C THR A 109 -4.96 1.27 7.98
N TYR A 110 -4.31 0.43 7.18
CA TYR A 110 -4.88 -0.13 5.96
C TYR A 110 -6.09 -1.02 6.28
N SER A 111 -7.25 -0.59 5.80
CA SER A 111 -8.56 -1.14 6.20
C SER A 111 -8.90 -2.51 5.58
N PHE A 112 -7.91 -3.26 5.09
CA PHE A 112 -8.07 -4.65 4.70
C PHE A 112 -7.61 -5.64 5.79
N TYR A 113 -6.81 -5.21 6.75
CA TYR A 113 -6.28 -6.13 7.76
C TYR A 113 -7.37 -6.78 8.59
N ASP A 114 -8.33 -6.01 9.08
CA ASP A 114 -9.49 -6.52 9.81
C ASP A 114 -10.43 -7.33 8.90
N VAL A 115 -10.55 -6.98 7.62
CA VAL A 115 -11.36 -7.75 6.65
C VAL A 115 -10.80 -9.15 6.46
N TRP A 116 -9.47 -9.29 6.24
CA TRP A 116 -8.84 -10.61 6.13
C TRP A 116 -8.89 -11.38 7.44
N ALA A 117 -8.60 -10.72 8.57
CA ALA A 117 -8.67 -11.36 9.88
C ALA A 117 -10.08 -11.93 10.14
N ASN A 118 -11.13 -11.14 9.90
CA ASN A 118 -12.51 -11.59 10.04
C ASN A 118 -12.88 -12.72 9.06
N MET A 119 -12.47 -12.60 7.79
CA MET A 119 -12.73 -13.62 6.76
C MET A 119 -12.09 -14.96 7.11
N LEU A 120 -10.88 -14.93 7.62
CA LEU A 120 -10.09 -16.12 7.97
C LEU A 120 -10.31 -16.58 9.42
N LYS A 121 -11.12 -15.85 10.22
CA LYS A 121 -11.38 -16.10 11.64
C LYS A 121 -10.12 -16.01 12.53
N ILE A 122 -9.19 -15.15 12.15
CA ILE A 122 -7.99 -14.83 12.89
C ILE A 122 -8.35 -13.83 13.99
N LYS A 123 -7.97 -14.12 15.23
CA LYS A 123 -8.12 -13.18 16.35
C LYS A 123 -7.19 -11.99 16.14
N TYR A 124 -7.65 -10.79 16.43
CA TYR A 124 -6.80 -9.61 16.32
C TYR A 124 -7.08 -8.58 17.43
N LYS A 125 -6.09 -7.75 17.67
CA LYS A 125 -6.18 -6.58 18.54
C LYS A 125 -5.65 -5.37 17.78
N GLN A 126 -6.47 -4.33 17.69
CA GLN A 126 -6.07 -3.04 17.16
C GLN A 126 -5.34 -2.26 18.24
N ILE A 127 -4.10 -1.83 17.94
CA ILE A 127 -3.26 -1.05 18.85
C ILE A 127 -3.45 0.43 18.52
N PRO A 128 -3.89 1.26 19.49
CA PRO A 128 -4.09 2.67 19.24
C PRO A 128 -2.79 3.36 18.80
N LEU A 129 -2.86 4.16 17.75
CA LEU A 129 -1.82 5.14 17.48
C LEU A 129 -1.89 6.25 18.54
N ASP A 130 -0.77 6.91 18.83
CA ASP A 130 -0.73 8.05 19.72
C ASP A 130 -1.53 9.26 19.17
N ASP A 131 -1.59 10.38 19.91
CA ASP A 131 -2.30 11.59 19.48
C ASP A 131 -1.73 12.21 18.20
N ASN A 132 -0.51 11.84 17.85
CA ASN A 132 0.18 12.25 16.65
C ASN A 132 0.02 11.27 15.48
N PHE A 133 -0.80 10.22 15.61
CA PHE A 133 -0.92 9.11 14.65
C PHE A 133 0.36 8.33 14.42
N GLU A 134 1.21 8.20 15.43
CA GLU A 134 2.45 7.43 15.39
C GLU A 134 2.30 6.11 16.15
N ILE A 135 3.04 5.09 15.72
CA ILE A 135 3.10 3.79 16.38
C ILE A 135 3.92 3.94 17.67
N VAL A 136 3.33 3.51 18.80
CA VAL A 136 4.03 3.39 20.08
C VAL A 136 4.66 2.00 20.15
N VAL A 137 5.99 1.92 20.03
CA VAL A 137 6.73 0.64 19.91
C VAL A 137 6.45 -0.32 21.07
N ASP A 138 6.41 0.20 22.30
CA ASP A 138 6.24 -0.62 23.51
C ASP A 138 4.87 -1.31 23.58
N ASP A 139 3.84 -0.75 22.93
CA ASP A 139 2.50 -1.33 22.88
C ASP A 139 2.45 -2.65 22.06
N TYR A 140 3.48 -2.91 21.26
CA TYR A 140 3.65 -4.15 20.46
C TYR A 140 4.45 -5.23 21.20
N SER A 141 4.90 -4.98 22.43
CA SER A 141 5.67 -5.93 23.25
C SER A 141 4.78 -6.86 24.10
N VAL A 142 3.48 -6.92 23.81
CA VAL A 142 2.54 -7.81 24.48
C VAL A 142 2.47 -9.17 23.76
N GLU A 143 2.01 -10.22 24.48
CA GLU A 143 1.82 -11.54 23.90
C GLU A 143 0.86 -11.48 22.68
N ASN A 144 1.32 -12.03 21.54
CA ASN A 144 0.58 -11.96 20.29
C ASN A 144 0.85 -13.17 19.37
N GLY A 145 0.07 -13.28 18.29
CA GLY A 145 0.19 -14.31 17.27
C GLY A 145 0.81 -13.84 15.95
N GLY A 146 1.32 -12.61 15.92
CA GLY A 146 1.94 -11.96 14.77
C GLY A 146 1.64 -10.48 14.72
N ILE A 147 2.44 -9.74 13.98
CA ILE A 147 2.32 -8.27 13.87
C ILE A 147 2.31 -7.89 12.40
N ILE A 148 1.45 -6.92 12.04
CA ILE A 148 1.47 -6.29 10.72
C ILE A 148 1.20 -4.79 10.85
N PHE A 149 2.00 -3.97 10.16
CA PHE A 149 1.77 -2.53 10.07
C PHE A 149 2.31 -1.97 8.76
N PRO A 150 1.66 -0.91 8.20
CA PRO A 150 2.19 -0.20 7.04
C PRO A 150 3.29 0.76 7.46
N ASN A 151 4.34 0.86 6.67
CA ASN A 151 5.39 1.85 6.86
C ASN A 151 5.87 2.42 5.51
N PRO A 152 5.55 3.68 5.19
CA PRO A 152 4.70 4.66 5.91
C PRO A 152 3.25 4.22 6.08
N ASN A 153 2.64 4.61 7.21
CA ASN A 153 1.26 4.24 7.51
C ASN A 153 0.26 4.88 6.54
N ALA A 154 -0.77 4.16 6.17
CA ALA A 154 -1.93 4.67 5.45
C ALA A 154 -3.19 4.56 6.35
N PRO A 155 -3.95 5.65 6.56
CA PRO A 155 -4.02 6.88 5.74
C PRO A 155 -3.13 8.05 6.21
N THR A 156 -2.36 7.93 7.29
CA THR A 156 -1.72 9.06 7.96
C THR A 156 -0.47 9.60 7.23
N GLY A 157 0.24 8.74 6.50
CA GLY A 157 1.51 9.04 5.84
C GLY A 157 2.72 9.08 6.80
N ALA A 158 2.50 8.83 8.09
CA ALA A 158 3.56 8.80 9.10
C ALA A 158 4.55 7.66 8.84
N LEU A 159 5.84 7.97 8.95
CA LEU A 159 6.93 7.01 8.82
C LEU A 159 7.45 6.64 10.22
N LEU A 160 7.47 5.36 10.52
CA LEU A 160 8.17 4.82 11.67
C LEU A 160 9.67 4.69 11.32
N PRO A 161 10.61 5.26 12.08
CA PRO A 161 12.04 5.12 11.85
C PRO A 161 12.48 3.65 11.86
N LEU A 162 13.51 3.31 11.06
CA LEU A 162 13.99 1.93 10.92
C LEU A 162 14.40 1.31 12.26
N GLU A 163 15.01 2.10 13.16
CA GLU A 163 15.42 1.65 14.50
C GLU A 163 14.20 1.28 15.36
N SER A 164 13.07 1.94 15.15
CA SER A 164 11.81 1.63 15.84
C SER A 164 11.15 0.40 15.26
N VAL A 165 11.20 0.22 13.94
CA VAL A 165 10.78 -1.03 13.27
C VAL A 165 11.61 -2.20 13.81
N GLU A 166 12.93 -2.03 13.88
CA GLU A 166 13.83 -3.05 14.39
C GLU A 166 13.52 -3.45 15.85
N LYS A 167 13.21 -2.48 16.72
CA LYS A 167 12.79 -2.77 18.11
C LYS A 167 11.53 -3.62 18.17
N ILE A 168 10.52 -3.34 17.32
CA ILE A 168 9.32 -4.19 17.28
C ILE A 168 9.71 -5.63 16.91
N ILE A 169 10.58 -5.81 15.91
CA ILE A 169 11.03 -7.15 15.48
C ILE A 169 11.79 -7.85 16.60
N GLN A 170 12.73 -7.15 17.25
CA GLN A 170 13.54 -7.69 18.36
C GLN A 170 12.70 -8.16 19.55
N ASN A 171 11.64 -7.41 19.87
CA ASN A 171 10.76 -7.73 20.99
C ASN A 171 9.76 -8.87 20.66
N ASN A 172 9.72 -9.35 19.40
CA ASN A 172 8.72 -10.30 18.92
C ASN A 172 9.33 -11.44 18.07
N GLN A 173 10.49 -11.99 18.46
CA GLN A 173 11.22 -12.97 17.65
C GLN A 173 10.53 -14.32 17.48
N ASP A 174 9.56 -14.65 18.32
CA ASP A 174 8.80 -15.91 18.25
C ASP A 174 7.56 -15.84 17.33
N VAL A 175 7.31 -14.70 16.71
CA VAL A 175 6.17 -14.49 15.81
C VAL A 175 6.59 -13.73 14.56
N ILE A 176 5.81 -13.84 13.48
CA ILE A 176 6.10 -13.13 12.22
C ILE A 176 5.73 -11.65 12.35
N VAL A 177 6.64 -10.79 11.92
CA VAL A 177 6.42 -9.34 11.78
C VAL A 177 6.40 -9.00 10.29
N ILE A 178 5.28 -8.44 9.83
CA ILE A 178 5.09 -8.01 8.44
C ILE A 178 5.11 -6.50 8.38
N VAL A 179 6.01 -5.94 7.58
CA VAL A 179 6.08 -4.50 7.29
C VAL A 179 5.53 -4.28 5.88
N ASP A 180 4.35 -3.63 5.79
CA ASP A 180 3.71 -3.28 4.52
C ASP A 180 4.27 -1.95 4.02
N GLU A 181 5.16 -2.03 3.05
CA GLU A 181 5.92 -0.92 2.49
C GLU A 181 5.35 -0.40 1.16
N ALA A 182 4.04 -0.40 1.00
CA ALA A 182 3.42 0.08 -0.23
C ALA A 182 3.81 1.52 -0.63
N TYR A 183 4.34 2.32 0.29
CA TYR A 183 4.69 3.73 0.07
C TYR A 183 6.15 4.07 0.41
N ILE A 184 6.98 3.10 0.74
CA ILE A 184 8.35 3.32 1.25
C ILE A 184 9.23 4.14 0.30
N ASP A 185 9.03 3.97 -1.01
CA ASP A 185 9.81 4.62 -2.05
C ASP A 185 9.73 6.16 -2.02
N PHE A 186 8.73 6.73 -1.36
CA PHE A 186 8.50 8.18 -1.33
C PHE A 186 9.22 8.91 -0.19
N GLY A 187 10.21 8.29 0.43
CA GLY A 187 11.13 8.96 1.37
C GLY A 187 11.35 8.25 2.70
N GLY A 188 11.05 6.95 2.77
CA GLY A 188 11.41 6.09 3.89
C GLY A 188 12.70 5.29 3.64
N VAL A 189 13.19 4.66 4.69
CA VAL A 189 14.22 3.61 4.64
C VAL A 189 13.53 2.27 4.84
N SER A 190 13.75 1.35 3.91
CA SER A 190 13.09 0.03 3.90
C SER A 190 13.61 -0.87 5.01
N ALA A 191 12.70 -1.61 5.67
CA ALA A 191 13.04 -2.69 6.57
C ALA A 191 13.70 -3.89 5.85
N LEU A 192 13.80 -3.86 4.53
CA LEU A 192 14.54 -4.85 3.74
C LEU A 192 16.00 -4.98 4.20
N GLU A 193 16.61 -3.91 4.71
CA GLU A 193 17.97 -3.94 5.28
C GLU A 193 18.11 -4.93 6.45
N LEU A 194 17.00 -5.33 7.07
CA LEU A 194 16.96 -6.18 8.25
C LEU A 194 16.64 -7.66 7.96
N ILE A 195 16.27 -8.06 6.73
CA ILE A 195 15.82 -9.44 6.44
C ILE A 195 16.87 -10.51 6.66
N HIS A 196 18.16 -10.17 6.54
CA HIS A 196 19.26 -11.09 6.82
C HIS A 196 19.65 -11.12 8.31
N LYS A 197 19.09 -10.21 9.10
CA LYS A 197 19.32 -10.14 10.55
C LYS A 197 18.19 -10.83 11.34
N TYR A 198 16.98 -10.84 10.80
CA TYR A 198 15.78 -11.34 11.47
C TYR A 198 15.01 -12.33 10.61
N ASP A 199 15.00 -13.60 11.00
CA ASP A 199 14.33 -14.68 10.27
C ASP A 199 12.80 -14.56 10.28
N ASN A 200 12.22 -13.78 11.18
CA ASN A 200 10.79 -13.57 11.37
C ASN A 200 10.25 -12.31 10.70
N LEU A 201 11.08 -11.58 9.92
CA LEU A 201 10.68 -10.39 9.20
C LEU A 201 10.23 -10.72 7.76
N LEU A 202 9.09 -10.13 7.37
CA LEU A 202 8.64 -10.10 5.99
C LEU A 202 8.31 -8.67 5.57
N VAL A 203 8.85 -8.23 4.45
CA VAL A 203 8.63 -6.90 3.86
C VAL A 203 7.76 -7.05 2.62
N VAL A 204 6.65 -6.30 2.52
CA VAL A 204 5.73 -6.36 1.38
C VAL A 204 5.75 -5.04 0.62
N GLN A 205 5.94 -5.11 -0.69
CA GLN A 205 5.94 -3.93 -1.57
C GLN A 205 5.03 -4.14 -2.80
N THR A 206 4.82 -3.08 -3.59
CA THR A 206 3.89 -3.10 -4.71
C THR A 206 4.37 -2.26 -5.89
N PHE A 207 4.01 -2.68 -7.10
CA PHE A 207 4.18 -1.87 -8.31
C PHE A 207 3.07 -0.82 -8.49
N SER A 208 2.04 -0.85 -7.66
CA SER A 208 0.84 -0.01 -7.83
C SER A 208 1.09 1.48 -7.59
N LYS A 209 2.15 1.85 -6.86
CA LYS A 209 2.37 3.24 -6.41
C LYS A 209 3.55 3.87 -7.15
N SER A 210 4.76 3.60 -6.74
CA SER A 210 5.96 4.24 -7.30
C SER A 210 6.26 3.85 -8.75
N ARG A 211 5.83 2.65 -9.19
CA ARG A 211 6.11 2.13 -10.54
C ARG A 211 4.99 2.31 -11.55
N SER A 212 3.94 3.08 -11.22
CA SER A 212 2.83 3.41 -12.15
C SER A 212 2.05 2.20 -12.71
N MET A 213 2.05 1.07 -12.00
CA MET A 213 1.51 -0.21 -12.49
C MET A 213 0.30 -0.71 -11.69
N ALA A 214 -0.51 0.19 -11.12
CA ALA A 214 -1.69 -0.19 -10.34
C ALA A 214 -2.65 -1.13 -11.09
N GLY A 215 -2.85 -0.89 -12.39
CA GLY A 215 -3.69 -1.71 -13.26
C GLY A 215 -3.11 -3.07 -13.62
N ALA A 216 -1.81 -3.28 -13.52
CA ALA A 216 -1.14 -4.54 -13.81
C ALA A 216 -1.21 -5.55 -12.64
N ARG A 217 -1.57 -5.09 -11.45
CA ARG A 217 -1.72 -5.92 -10.25
C ARG A 217 -0.48 -6.75 -9.93
N ILE A 218 0.63 -6.12 -9.58
CA ILE A 218 1.87 -6.78 -9.15
C ILE A 218 2.23 -6.33 -7.74
N GLY A 219 2.40 -7.28 -6.84
CA GLY A 219 2.94 -7.09 -5.49
C GLY A 219 3.93 -8.19 -5.17
N TYR A 220 4.77 -7.97 -4.18
CA TYR A 220 5.78 -8.94 -3.80
C TYR A 220 6.11 -8.83 -2.31
N ALA A 221 6.57 -9.96 -1.75
CA ALA A 221 7.13 -10.01 -0.41
C ALA A 221 8.59 -10.41 -0.47
N MET A 222 9.38 -9.92 0.48
CA MET A 222 10.80 -10.22 0.64
C MET A 222 11.08 -10.62 2.08
N GLY A 223 11.89 -11.66 2.28
CA GLY A 223 12.23 -12.15 3.61
C GLY A 223 13.04 -13.44 3.55
N ASN A 224 13.25 -14.05 4.70
CA ASN A 224 13.98 -15.31 4.79
C ASN A 224 13.38 -16.36 3.83
N LYS A 225 14.24 -17.12 3.15
CA LYS A 225 13.86 -18.18 2.19
C LYS A 225 12.88 -19.21 2.74
N VAL A 226 12.92 -19.48 4.04
CA VAL A 226 11.96 -20.39 4.70
C VAL A 226 10.55 -19.80 4.69
N LEU A 227 10.40 -18.49 4.96
CA LEU A 227 9.11 -17.80 4.90
C LEU A 227 8.58 -17.76 3.47
N ILE A 228 9.45 -17.47 2.50
CA ILE A 228 9.10 -17.42 1.08
C ILE A 228 8.67 -18.81 0.57
N LYS A 229 9.33 -19.87 1.03
CA LYS A 229 8.92 -21.24 0.71
C LYS A 229 7.49 -21.51 1.19
N TYR A 230 7.14 -21.18 2.42
CA TYR A 230 5.79 -21.40 2.96
C TYR A 230 4.72 -20.57 2.23
N LEU A 231 5.03 -19.33 1.84
CA LEU A 231 4.13 -18.53 0.98
C LEU A 231 3.89 -19.22 -0.36
N ASN A 232 4.93 -19.76 -0.99
CA ASN A 232 4.79 -20.49 -2.24
C ASN A 232 3.98 -21.80 -2.06
N ASP A 233 4.16 -22.54 -0.95
CA ASP A 233 3.39 -23.74 -0.65
C ASP A 233 1.88 -23.40 -0.58
N VAL A 234 1.49 -22.31 0.08
CA VAL A 234 0.10 -21.84 0.16
C VAL A 234 -0.39 -21.35 -1.20
N LYS A 235 0.40 -20.55 -1.92
CA LYS A 235 0.08 -20.09 -3.29
C LYS A 235 -0.23 -21.25 -4.21
N TYR A 236 0.64 -22.27 -4.27
CA TYR A 236 0.43 -23.44 -5.15
C TYR A 236 -0.76 -24.29 -4.72
N SER A 237 -1.15 -24.23 -3.46
CA SER A 237 -2.33 -24.92 -2.94
C SER A 237 -3.64 -24.14 -3.17
N PHE A 238 -3.57 -22.83 -3.36
CA PHE A 238 -4.71 -21.93 -3.54
C PHE A 238 -4.94 -21.55 -5.01
N ASN A 239 -3.92 -21.03 -5.69
CA ASN A 239 -3.94 -20.66 -7.11
C ASN A 239 -2.51 -20.68 -7.66
N SER A 240 -2.14 -21.72 -8.40
CA SER A 240 -0.77 -21.90 -8.89
C SER A 240 -0.38 -20.96 -10.04
N TYR A 241 -1.33 -20.40 -10.80
CA TYR A 241 -1.08 -19.51 -11.93
C TYR A 241 -1.62 -18.10 -11.63
N THR A 242 -1.07 -17.45 -10.62
CA THR A 242 -1.62 -16.18 -10.10
C THR A 242 -1.46 -15.00 -11.06
N LEU A 243 -0.24 -14.72 -11.53
CA LEU A 243 0.01 -13.63 -12.47
C LEU A 243 -0.23 -14.07 -13.92
N ASN A 244 -0.87 -13.19 -14.69
CA ASN A 244 -1.00 -13.38 -16.12
C ASN A 244 0.31 -13.01 -16.87
N THR A 245 0.46 -13.53 -18.09
CA THR A 245 1.65 -13.32 -18.94
C THR A 245 1.96 -11.83 -19.14
N MET A 246 0.93 -11.00 -19.35
CA MET A 246 1.15 -9.56 -19.57
C MET A 246 1.75 -8.88 -18.34
N ALA A 247 1.19 -9.16 -17.15
CA ALA A 247 1.71 -8.60 -15.91
C ALA A 247 3.18 -8.99 -15.67
N ILE A 248 3.56 -10.24 -15.96
CA ILE A 248 4.95 -10.71 -15.83
C ILE A 248 5.88 -9.93 -16.77
N GLU A 249 5.57 -9.89 -18.07
CA GLU A 249 6.42 -9.25 -19.08
C GLU A 249 6.55 -7.72 -18.84
N LEU A 250 5.43 -7.05 -18.52
CA LEU A 250 5.45 -5.61 -18.24
C LEU A 250 6.11 -5.29 -16.90
N GLY A 251 5.93 -6.14 -15.89
CA GLY A 251 6.54 -5.99 -14.58
C GLY A 251 8.07 -6.04 -14.64
N ILE A 252 8.64 -6.94 -15.46
CA ILE A 252 10.08 -7.00 -15.69
C ILE A 252 10.60 -5.64 -16.21
N LYS A 253 9.93 -5.06 -17.21
CA LYS A 253 10.36 -3.76 -17.75
C LYS A 253 10.18 -2.60 -16.80
N ALA A 254 9.15 -2.66 -15.95
CA ALA A 254 8.92 -1.65 -14.93
C ALA A 254 9.97 -1.68 -13.80
N ILE A 255 10.49 -2.86 -13.42
CA ILE A 255 11.52 -2.96 -12.37
C ILE A 255 12.94 -2.66 -12.90
N GLU A 256 13.21 -3.00 -14.16
CA GLU A 256 14.49 -2.76 -14.81
C GLU A 256 14.77 -1.26 -15.05
N ASP A 257 13.73 -0.43 -15.28
CA ASP A 257 13.87 0.99 -15.62
C ASP A 257 14.06 1.84 -14.35
N ARG A 258 15.29 1.81 -13.81
CA ARG A 258 15.67 2.54 -12.58
C ARG A 258 15.66 4.06 -12.77
N GLU A 259 16.09 4.53 -13.92
CA GLU A 259 16.20 5.97 -14.21
C GLU A 259 14.81 6.63 -14.20
N TYR A 260 13.85 6.07 -14.92
CA TYR A 260 12.48 6.56 -14.96
C TYR A 260 11.78 6.44 -13.60
N PHE A 261 12.01 5.35 -12.88
CA PHE A 261 11.52 5.18 -11.53
C PHE A 261 12.01 6.29 -10.59
N ASP A 262 13.31 6.58 -10.61
CA ASP A 262 13.90 7.64 -9.77
C ASP A 262 13.41 9.03 -10.19
N GLU A 263 13.28 9.30 -11.48
CA GLU A 263 12.77 10.56 -12.01
C GLU A 263 11.32 10.83 -11.51
N THR A 264 10.42 9.89 -11.74
CA THR A 264 8.99 10.08 -11.39
C THR A 264 8.77 10.10 -9.89
N ARG A 265 9.45 9.24 -9.13
CA ARG A 265 9.46 9.28 -7.67
C ARG A 265 9.89 10.64 -7.13
N ASN A 266 11.01 11.17 -7.62
CA ASN A 266 11.54 12.47 -7.17
C ASN A 266 10.61 13.62 -7.54
N LYS A 267 9.94 13.59 -8.71
CA LYS A 267 8.89 14.54 -9.07
C LYS A 267 7.76 14.52 -8.06
N ILE A 268 7.23 13.35 -7.72
CA ILE A 268 6.15 13.22 -6.73
C ILE A 268 6.57 13.76 -5.36
N ILE A 269 7.79 13.46 -4.92
CA ILE A 269 8.32 13.98 -3.65
C ILE A 269 8.40 15.51 -3.69
N LYS A 270 8.94 16.10 -4.75
CA LYS A 270 9.04 17.56 -4.93
C LYS A 270 7.66 18.22 -4.91
N THR A 271 6.71 17.69 -5.68
CA THR A 271 5.34 18.19 -5.74
C THR A 271 4.64 18.06 -4.38
N ARG A 272 4.87 16.97 -3.64
CA ARG A 272 4.37 16.79 -2.27
C ARG A 272 4.88 17.89 -1.34
N GLU A 273 6.18 18.16 -1.34
CA GLU A 273 6.75 19.19 -0.45
C GLU A 273 6.23 20.59 -0.79
N TRP A 274 6.08 20.91 -2.09
CA TRP A 274 5.44 22.14 -2.53
C TRP A 274 3.98 22.22 -2.06
N THR A 275 3.22 21.15 -2.24
CA THR A 275 1.81 21.09 -1.80
C THR A 275 1.67 21.26 -0.30
N LYS A 276 2.56 20.64 0.50
CA LYS A 276 2.59 20.79 1.96
C LYS A 276 2.77 22.25 2.37
N ALA A 277 3.69 22.98 1.71
CA ALA A 277 3.90 24.40 1.98
C ALA A 277 2.62 25.19 1.68
N LYS A 278 2.00 25.00 0.52
CA LYS A 278 0.77 25.68 0.12
C LYS A 278 -0.43 25.37 1.02
N LEU A 279 -0.60 24.11 1.43
CA LEU A 279 -1.65 23.74 2.38
C LEU A 279 -1.47 24.39 3.75
N LYS A 280 -0.22 24.53 4.23
CA LYS A 280 0.06 25.30 5.48
C LYS A 280 -0.34 26.76 5.38
N ASP A 281 -0.02 27.40 4.25
CA ASP A 281 -0.40 28.80 3.97
C ASP A 281 -1.94 28.97 3.98
N LEU A 282 -2.68 27.91 3.68
CA LEU A 282 -4.15 27.86 3.66
C LEU A 282 -4.78 27.39 5.00
N GLY A 283 -4.02 27.30 6.09
CA GLY A 283 -4.55 26.90 7.40
C GLY A 283 -4.76 25.39 7.58
N PHE A 284 -4.17 24.54 6.72
CA PHE A 284 -4.18 23.10 6.93
C PHE A 284 -3.03 22.64 7.84
N SER A 285 -3.35 21.67 8.68
CA SER A 285 -2.38 20.96 9.51
C SER A 285 -2.34 19.46 9.11
N PHE A 286 -1.15 18.87 9.13
CA PHE A 286 -0.89 17.49 8.77
C PHE A 286 0.44 17.01 9.38
N LYS A 287 0.62 15.68 9.49
CA LYS A 287 1.92 15.08 9.79
C LYS A 287 2.83 15.13 8.57
N ASP A 288 4.13 15.06 8.80
CA ASP A 288 5.12 14.98 7.73
C ASP A 288 4.98 13.66 6.99
N SER A 289 4.27 13.69 5.86
CA SER A 289 4.04 12.50 5.06
C SER A 289 5.30 12.07 4.32
N LYS A 290 5.60 10.77 4.36
CA LYS A 290 6.61 10.10 3.53
C LYS A 290 5.98 9.16 2.50
N SER A 291 4.71 9.43 2.13
CA SER A 291 3.93 8.70 1.12
C SER A 291 3.69 9.58 -0.12
N ASN A 292 2.98 9.06 -1.12
CA ASN A 292 2.48 9.85 -2.25
C ASN A 292 1.13 10.54 -1.99
N PHE A 293 0.85 10.86 -0.75
CA PHE A 293 -0.36 11.58 -0.32
C PHE A 293 -0.09 12.40 0.94
N ILE A 294 -0.99 13.34 1.24
CA ILE A 294 -1.00 14.13 2.46
C ILE A 294 -2.30 13.85 3.19
N PHE A 295 -2.24 13.67 4.52
CA PHE A 295 -3.40 13.48 5.39
C PHE A 295 -3.61 14.74 6.22
N ALA A 296 -4.53 15.61 5.79
CA ALA A 296 -4.65 16.98 6.27
C ALA A 296 -6.03 17.29 6.83
N LYS A 297 -6.07 18.15 7.86
CA LYS A 297 -7.28 18.82 8.35
C LYS A 297 -7.12 20.32 8.28
N HIS A 298 -8.21 21.05 8.02
CA HIS A 298 -8.24 22.50 8.08
C HIS A 298 -8.61 22.97 9.49
N GLU A 299 -8.08 24.11 9.91
CA GLU A 299 -8.24 24.66 11.28
C GLU A 299 -9.69 25.04 11.62
N SER A 300 -10.49 25.52 10.65
CA SER A 300 -11.86 26.04 10.88
C SER A 300 -12.95 25.37 10.01
N LYS A 301 -12.63 24.88 8.81
CA LYS A 301 -13.61 24.25 7.90
C LYS A 301 -13.65 22.72 8.13
N LYS A 302 -14.83 22.13 8.10
CA LYS A 302 -14.99 20.67 8.22
C LYS A 302 -14.48 19.96 6.98
N ALA A 303 -13.77 18.87 7.16
CA ALA A 303 -13.27 18.05 6.05
C ALA A 303 -14.37 17.56 5.12
N LYS A 304 -15.56 17.24 5.64
CA LYS A 304 -16.71 16.86 4.83
C LYS A 304 -17.14 17.96 3.86
N ASP A 305 -17.20 19.21 4.32
CA ASP A 305 -17.65 20.33 3.50
C ASP A 305 -16.63 20.64 2.38
N ILE A 306 -15.34 20.60 2.72
CA ILE A 306 -14.25 20.73 1.72
C ILE A 306 -14.30 19.58 0.71
N PHE A 307 -14.52 18.35 1.16
CA PHE A 307 -14.64 17.16 0.30
C PHE A 307 -15.79 17.31 -0.72
N GLU A 308 -16.96 17.75 -0.25
CA GLU A 308 -18.14 17.92 -1.12
C GLU A 308 -17.90 19.04 -2.15
N ALA A 309 -17.35 20.18 -1.73
CA ALA A 309 -17.02 21.28 -2.62
C ALA A 309 -15.96 20.89 -3.69
N LEU A 310 -14.90 20.18 -3.30
CA LEU A 310 -13.91 19.66 -4.23
C LEU A 310 -14.54 18.70 -5.25
N LYS A 311 -15.39 17.80 -4.78
CA LYS A 311 -16.07 16.81 -5.61
C LYS A 311 -17.01 17.49 -6.65
N GLU A 312 -17.73 18.52 -6.27
CA GLU A 312 -18.55 19.34 -7.18
C GLU A 312 -17.70 20.01 -8.27
N ALA A 313 -16.51 20.49 -7.91
CA ALA A 313 -15.54 21.06 -8.84
C ALA A 313 -14.80 20.00 -9.70
N GLY A 314 -15.10 18.71 -9.55
CA GLY A 314 -14.45 17.63 -10.29
C GLY A 314 -13.08 17.21 -9.74
N ILE A 315 -12.73 17.60 -8.50
CA ILE A 315 -11.49 17.22 -7.82
C ILE A 315 -11.82 16.17 -6.76
N TYR A 316 -11.32 14.97 -6.93
CA TYR A 316 -11.65 13.83 -6.08
C TYR A 316 -10.53 13.54 -5.10
N VAL A 317 -10.76 13.77 -3.81
CA VAL A 317 -9.90 13.38 -2.70
C VAL A 317 -10.54 12.27 -1.88
N ARG A 318 -9.88 11.72 -0.87
CA ARG A 318 -10.46 10.70 0.01
C ARG A 318 -10.88 11.32 1.34
N TYR A 319 -12.15 11.09 1.71
CA TYR A 319 -12.72 11.43 3.00
C TYR A 319 -13.03 10.15 3.79
N PHE A 320 -12.86 10.20 5.11
CA PHE A 320 -13.12 9.10 6.05
C PHE A 320 -14.14 9.57 7.09
N SER A 321 -15.36 9.01 7.05
CA SER A 321 -16.39 9.33 8.04
C SER A 321 -16.19 8.61 9.38
N LYS A 322 -15.37 7.56 9.41
CA LYS A 322 -15.03 6.74 10.57
C LYS A 322 -13.58 6.28 10.51
N PRO A 323 -12.96 5.98 11.66
CA PRO A 323 -13.40 6.34 13.01
C PRO A 323 -13.47 7.86 13.22
N GLU A 324 -14.18 8.31 14.28
CA GLU A 324 -14.37 9.73 14.56
C GLU A 324 -13.07 10.52 14.64
N ARG A 325 -12.03 9.92 15.19
CA ARG A 325 -10.67 10.49 15.35
C ARG A 325 -10.07 11.02 14.03
N ILE A 326 -10.47 10.46 12.88
CA ILE A 326 -10.01 10.90 11.54
C ILE A 326 -11.12 11.54 10.70
N SER A 327 -12.32 11.72 11.24
CA SER A 327 -13.47 12.23 10.48
C SER A 327 -13.34 13.68 10.03
N ASN A 328 -12.37 14.42 10.56
CA ASN A 328 -12.07 15.78 10.10
C ASN A 328 -10.78 15.88 9.27
N TYR A 329 -10.37 14.78 8.64
CA TYR A 329 -9.20 14.73 7.77
C TYR A 329 -9.58 14.35 6.34
N LEU A 330 -8.80 14.87 5.40
CA LEU A 330 -8.78 14.47 3.98
C LEU A 330 -7.45 13.81 3.67
N ARG A 331 -7.48 12.71 2.90
CA ARG A 331 -6.28 12.17 2.28
C ARG A 331 -6.23 12.63 0.83
N ILE A 332 -5.21 13.42 0.51
CA ILE A 332 -5.01 14.05 -0.79
C ILE A 332 -3.83 13.35 -1.45
N THR A 333 -4.09 12.59 -2.51
CA THR A 333 -3.03 12.00 -3.34
C THR A 333 -2.24 13.09 -4.05
N ILE A 334 -0.95 12.92 -4.24
CA ILE A 334 -0.13 13.85 -5.01
C ILE A 334 -0.30 13.54 -6.49
N GLY A 335 -0.83 14.50 -7.22
CA GLY A 335 -0.96 14.51 -8.66
C GLY A 335 0.27 15.11 -9.36
N THR A 336 0.13 15.47 -10.64
CA THR A 336 1.09 16.30 -11.37
C THR A 336 1.13 17.71 -10.79
N ASP A 337 2.18 18.48 -11.12
CA ASP A 337 2.29 19.88 -10.68
C ASP A 337 1.02 20.69 -11.08
N ASP A 338 0.56 20.55 -12.31
CA ASP A 338 -0.67 21.21 -12.84
C ASP A 338 -1.94 20.79 -12.05
N GLU A 339 -2.10 19.51 -11.71
CA GLU A 339 -3.23 19.03 -10.92
C GLU A 339 -3.21 19.59 -9.49
N MET A 340 -2.02 19.68 -8.89
CA MET A 340 -1.88 20.22 -7.54
C MET A 340 -2.03 21.74 -7.52
N GLU A 341 -1.58 22.47 -8.54
CA GLU A 341 -1.82 23.91 -8.68
C GLU A 341 -3.34 24.19 -8.79
N LYS A 342 -4.07 23.41 -9.57
CA LYS A 342 -5.53 23.53 -9.67
C LYS A 342 -6.24 23.24 -8.35
N LEU A 343 -5.82 22.22 -7.61
CA LEU A 343 -6.32 21.93 -6.27
C LEU A 343 -6.11 23.12 -5.32
N ILE A 344 -4.88 23.64 -5.27
CA ILE A 344 -4.55 24.77 -4.39
C ILE A 344 -5.32 26.03 -4.79
N GLY A 345 -5.41 26.36 -6.08
CA GLY A 345 -6.19 27.50 -6.58
C GLY A 345 -7.69 27.41 -6.24
N PHE A 346 -8.26 26.19 -6.32
CA PHE A 346 -9.64 25.97 -5.87
C PHE A 346 -9.78 26.19 -4.36
N LEU A 347 -8.89 25.62 -3.55
CA LEU A 347 -8.93 25.76 -2.08
C LEU A 347 -8.80 27.21 -1.63
N GLN A 348 -7.92 28.01 -2.27
CA GLN A 348 -7.81 29.46 -2.01
C GLN A 348 -9.15 30.17 -2.19
N GLN A 349 -9.78 30.01 -3.34
CA GLN A 349 -11.07 30.64 -3.64
C GLN A 349 -12.21 30.15 -2.74
N TYR A 350 -12.19 28.89 -2.33
CA TYR A 350 -13.20 28.30 -1.44
C TYR A 350 -13.08 28.79 0.00
N LEU A 351 -11.86 28.98 0.49
CA LEU A 351 -11.60 29.37 1.88
C LEU A 351 -11.72 30.89 2.12
N GLU A 352 -11.60 31.70 1.08
CA GLU A 352 -11.84 33.15 1.12
C GLU A 352 -13.34 33.52 1.26
N LYS A 353 -14.24 32.57 1.02
CA LYS A 353 -15.71 32.70 1.18
C LYS A 353 -16.15 32.31 2.60
#